data_135afa507eb7cc6e0d550c1257740e10
#
_entry.id   135afa507eb7cc6e0d550c1257740e10
#
_cell.length_a   1.000
_cell.length_b   1.000
_cell.length_c   1.000
_cell.angle_alpha   90.00
_cell.angle_beta   90.00
_cell.angle_gamma   90.00
#
_symmetry.space_group_name_H-M   'P 1'
#
loop_
_entity.id
_entity.type
_entity.pdbx_description
1 polymer ?
#
loop_
_entity_poly.entity_id
_entity_poly.type
_entity_poly.pdbx_seq_one_letter_code
_entity_poly.pdbx_strand_id
1 'polypeptide(L)'
;FDSQMADFRLDKNKHLLMTAKMMNEFLIVLSEMERNGINIDLDKLAQVEKEFNAEFAYLKQKIDKIVYKQMGDTKVNLSSPEQLSWLIYSRKPKDKKVWSALFNVGIDKSTGKNKRRPQMSRVHFRNLVSQNSNPIFKTTASQCTGCHGKGVIKRTKKDGSPFKNYTKCSECEGEGFTYCNLAKIAGFSQRPRSIFDIAESGFRTDKLTLNKIAAEAEGEFKDFIESIVRHNAIDTYLNTFVVGIKSFTNKKGLLHPKFMQAVTATGRLSSRDPNFQNQPRGKTFPIRKVVTSRFKDGKILEVDFAQLEFRTAVYLSQDKQGMEDIKNNIDVHQYTADIIGVS
;
A
#
# COMPACT_ATOMS: atom_id res chain seq x y z
N PHE A 1 30.54 -6.15 27.17
CA PHE A 1 31.48 -5.28 26.44
C PHE A 1 32.80 -5.97 26.19
N ASP A 2 33.45 -6.51 27.26
CA ASP A 2 34.79 -7.12 27.14
C ASP A 2 34.82 -8.39 26.28
N SER A 3 33.77 -9.24 26.34
CA SER A 3 33.65 -10.40 25.46
C SER A 3 33.48 -10.01 23.99
N GLN A 4 32.70 -8.96 23.71
CA GLN A 4 32.56 -8.45 22.35
C GLN A 4 33.86 -7.83 21.80
N MET A 5 34.59 -7.12 22.65
CA MET A 5 35.89 -6.59 22.28
C MET A 5 36.93 -7.69 22.04
N ALA A 6 36.84 -8.81 22.78
CA ALA A 6 37.69 -9.98 22.53
C ALA A 6 37.40 -10.60 21.15
N ASP A 7 36.12 -10.72 20.77
CA ASP A 7 35.71 -11.23 19.46
C ASP A 7 36.21 -10.34 18.31
N PHE A 8 36.21 -9.02 18.46
CA PHE A 8 36.76 -8.09 17.46
C PHE A 8 38.27 -8.17 17.30
N ARG A 9 38.98 -8.66 18.31
CA ARG A 9 40.45 -8.84 18.24
C ARG A 9 40.87 -10.09 17.49
N LEU A 10 39.93 -11.03 17.22
CA LEU A 10 40.25 -12.19 16.39
C LEU A 10 40.54 -11.76 14.95
N ASP A 11 41.56 -12.36 14.33
CA ASP A 11 42.00 -11.98 12.99
C ASP A 11 40.91 -11.99 11.95
N LYS A 12 40.00 -12.98 12.02
CA LYS A 12 38.83 -13.08 11.14
C LYS A 12 37.81 -11.94 11.28
N ASN A 13 37.84 -11.19 12.40
CA ASN A 13 36.87 -10.14 12.71
C ASN A 13 37.52 -8.74 12.77
N LYS A 14 38.81 -8.59 12.51
CA LYS A 14 39.52 -7.30 12.56
C LYS A 14 38.85 -6.21 11.70
N HIS A 15 38.29 -6.58 10.54
CA HIS A 15 37.57 -5.66 9.67
C HIS A 15 36.30 -5.09 10.32
N LEU A 16 35.68 -5.81 11.26
CA LEU A 16 34.49 -5.36 11.97
C LEU A 16 34.79 -4.30 13.02
N LEU A 17 36.03 -4.29 13.56
CA LEU A 17 36.44 -3.30 14.56
C LEU A 17 36.44 -1.89 13.98
N MET A 18 36.91 -1.72 12.76
CA MET A 18 36.89 -0.42 12.08
C MET A 18 35.43 0.05 11.84
N THR A 19 34.56 -0.84 11.39
CA THR A 19 33.11 -0.56 11.21
C THR A 19 32.48 -0.18 12.54
N ALA A 20 32.76 -0.92 13.63
CA ALA A 20 32.20 -0.63 14.95
C ALA A 20 32.65 0.75 15.48
N LYS A 21 33.94 1.10 15.31
CA LYS A 21 34.45 2.43 15.66
C LYS A 21 33.73 3.54 14.87
N MET A 22 33.68 3.40 13.56
CA MET A 22 32.98 4.37 12.69
C MET A 22 31.52 4.53 13.10
N MET A 23 30.81 3.44 13.40
CA MET A 23 29.43 3.49 13.85
C MET A 23 29.26 4.21 15.18
N ASN A 24 30.19 4.01 16.13
CA ASN A 24 30.18 4.71 17.43
C ASN A 24 30.43 6.22 17.27
N GLU A 25 31.36 6.62 16.44
CA GLU A 25 31.60 8.04 16.13
C GLU A 25 30.39 8.66 15.43
N PHE A 26 29.76 7.91 14.54
CA PHE A 26 28.55 8.36 13.82
C PHE A 26 27.34 8.56 14.74
N LEU A 27 27.26 7.87 15.90
CA LEU A 27 26.21 8.11 16.90
C LEU A 27 26.19 9.56 17.39
N ILE A 28 27.35 10.20 17.52
CA ILE A 28 27.45 11.60 17.94
C ILE A 28 26.79 12.49 16.88
N VAL A 29 27.09 12.24 15.60
CA VAL A 29 26.49 12.97 14.47
C VAL A 29 24.98 12.79 14.44
N LEU A 30 24.50 11.54 14.60
CA LEU A 30 23.06 11.27 14.63
C LEU A 30 22.37 11.96 15.82
N SER A 31 22.97 11.94 16.99
CA SER A 31 22.46 12.65 18.16
C SER A 31 22.34 14.16 17.93
N GLU A 32 23.33 14.77 17.26
CA GLU A 32 23.28 16.18 16.89
C GLU A 32 22.21 16.47 15.83
N MET A 33 22.05 15.59 14.83
CA MET A 33 20.98 15.72 13.82
C MET A 33 19.60 15.65 14.48
N GLU A 34 19.37 14.67 15.35
CA GLU A 34 18.13 14.54 16.10
C GLU A 34 17.84 15.76 16.99
N ARG A 35 18.85 16.24 17.72
CA ARG A 35 18.72 17.44 18.55
C ARG A 35 18.43 18.69 17.75
N ASN A 36 19.09 18.87 16.61
CA ASN A 36 18.89 20.02 15.77
C ASN A 36 17.51 20.03 15.12
N GLY A 37 17.02 18.86 14.70
CA GLY A 37 15.74 18.70 14.03
C GLY A 37 15.69 19.33 12.65
N ILE A 38 14.52 19.23 12.05
CA ILE A 38 14.22 19.69 10.68
C ILE A 38 13.08 20.70 10.78
N ASN A 39 13.22 21.86 10.11
CA ASN A 39 12.17 22.85 10.10
C ASN A 39 11.09 22.53 9.07
N ILE A 40 9.84 22.56 9.52
CA ILE A 40 8.64 22.27 8.74
C ILE A 40 7.83 23.57 8.61
N ASP A 41 7.56 23.94 7.37
CA ASP A 41 6.62 25.02 7.05
C ASP A 41 5.19 24.53 7.24
N LEU A 42 4.60 24.89 8.39
CA LEU A 42 3.26 24.45 8.78
C LEU A 42 2.16 24.99 7.86
N ASP A 43 2.34 26.18 7.30
CA ASP A 43 1.36 26.78 6.40
C ASP A 43 1.33 26.03 5.06
N LYS A 44 2.50 25.71 4.50
CA LYS A 44 2.59 24.85 3.32
C LYS A 44 2.07 23.45 3.59
N LEU A 45 2.33 22.87 4.77
CA LEU A 45 1.80 21.57 5.14
C LEU A 45 0.27 21.60 5.20
N ALA A 46 -0.33 22.65 5.77
CA ALA A 46 -1.78 22.83 5.81
C ALA A 46 -2.38 23.02 4.42
N GLN A 47 -1.69 23.75 3.54
CA GLN A 47 -2.11 23.89 2.14
C GLN A 47 -2.11 22.55 1.41
N VAL A 48 -1.03 21.80 1.50
CA VAL A 48 -0.92 20.46 0.91
C VAL A 48 -2.01 19.52 1.45
N GLU A 49 -2.23 19.52 2.76
CA GLU A 49 -3.30 18.73 3.41
C GLU A 49 -4.68 19.08 2.82
N LYS A 50 -4.97 20.36 2.66
CA LYS A 50 -6.25 20.85 2.10
C LYS A 50 -6.44 20.42 0.65
N GLU A 51 -5.43 20.60 -0.18
CA GLU A 51 -5.48 20.23 -1.61
C GLU A 51 -5.73 18.73 -1.79
N PHE A 52 -4.99 17.88 -1.08
CA PHE A 52 -5.15 16.44 -1.19
C PHE A 52 -6.43 15.90 -0.55
N ASN A 53 -6.93 16.52 0.52
CA ASN A 53 -8.25 16.18 1.05
C ASN A 53 -9.38 16.52 0.07
N ALA A 54 -9.27 17.63 -0.66
CA ALA A 54 -10.25 17.97 -1.69
C ALA A 54 -10.21 16.97 -2.86
N GLU A 55 -9.02 16.60 -3.34
CA GLU A 55 -8.85 15.57 -4.38
C GLU A 55 -9.38 14.21 -3.91
N PHE A 56 -9.08 13.82 -2.67
CA PHE A 56 -9.56 12.59 -2.05
C PHE A 56 -11.09 12.51 -2.02
N ALA A 57 -11.74 13.59 -1.57
CA ALA A 57 -13.20 13.67 -1.53
C ALA A 57 -13.82 13.60 -2.94
N TYR A 58 -13.23 14.28 -3.91
CA TYR A 58 -13.66 14.23 -5.31
C TYR A 58 -13.56 12.80 -5.87
N LEU A 59 -12.41 12.14 -5.70
CA LEU A 59 -12.20 10.79 -6.16
C LEU A 59 -13.16 9.80 -5.50
N LYS A 60 -13.39 9.96 -4.19
CA LYS A 60 -14.36 9.15 -3.46
C LYS A 60 -15.76 9.27 -4.06
N GLN A 61 -16.24 10.48 -4.31
CA GLN A 61 -17.55 10.69 -4.94
C GLN A 61 -17.63 10.07 -6.35
N LYS A 62 -16.56 10.22 -7.15
CA LYS A 62 -16.48 9.61 -8.49
C LYS A 62 -16.57 8.08 -8.40
N ILE A 63 -15.78 7.49 -7.50
CA ILE A 63 -15.74 6.05 -7.27
C ILE A 63 -17.11 5.55 -6.79
N ASP A 64 -17.72 6.20 -5.80
CA ASP A 64 -19.00 5.80 -5.22
C ASP A 64 -20.12 5.77 -6.29
N LYS A 65 -20.13 6.74 -7.20
CA LYS A 65 -21.07 6.76 -8.35
C LYS A 65 -20.89 5.55 -9.27
N ILE A 66 -19.64 5.21 -9.59
CA ILE A 66 -19.32 4.06 -10.44
C ILE A 66 -19.68 2.75 -9.72
N VAL A 67 -19.35 2.64 -8.43
CA VAL A 67 -19.67 1.47 -7.60
C VAL A 67 -21.19 1.26 -7.57
N TYR A 68 -21.96 2.29 -7.29
CA TYR A 68 -23.42 2.20 -7.30
C TYR A 68 -23.97 1.73 -8.66
N LYS A 69 -23.47 2.31 -9.75
CA LYS A 69 -23.86 1.90 -11.11
C LYS A 69 -23.54 0.43 -11.38
N GLN A 70 -22.40 -0.08 -10.88
CA GLN A 70 -21.93 -1.44 -11.14
C GLN A 70 -22.48 -2.49 -10.18
N MET A 71 -22.69 -2.14 -8.90
CA MET A 71 -23.09 -3.09 -7.86
C MET A 71 -24.57 -2.96 -7.47
N GLY A 72 -25.21 -1.82 -7.76
CA GLY A 72 -26.52 -1.47 -7.20
C GLY A 72 -26.36 -1.01 -5.75
N ASP A 73 -27.32 -1.36 -4.89
CA ASP A 73 -27.40 -0.90 -3.50
C ASP A 73 -26.45 -1.64 -2.55
N THR A 74 -25.76 -2.69 -3.01
CA THR A 74 -24.77 -3.38 -2.18
C THR A 74 -23.61 -2.46 -1.80
N LYS A 75 -23.44 -2.21 -0.52
CA LYS A 75 -22.29 -1.50 0.01
C LYS A 75 -21.02 -2.33 -0.21
N VAL A 76 -20.01 -1.74 -0.82
CA VAL A 76 -18.71 -2.37 -1.07
C VAL A 76 -17.62 -1.60 -0.32
N ASN A 77 -16.89 -2.31 0.52
CA ASN A 77 -15.71 -1.76 1.16
C ASN A 77 -14.50 -1.89 0.21
N LEU A 78 -14.13 -0.80 -0.43
CA LEU A 78 -13.01 -0.76 -1.38
C LEU A 78 -11.63 -0.88 -0.73
N SER A 79 -11.53 -0.70 0.58
CA SER A 79 -10.31 -1.00 1.34
C SER A 79 -10.11 -2.50 1.57
N SER A 80 -11.16 -3.32 1.35
CA SER A 80 -11.06 -4.77 1.36
C SER A 80 -10.62 -5.29 0.00
N PRO A 81 -9.44 -5.92 -0.14
CA PRO A 81 -8.97 -6.52 -1.40
C PRO A 81 -9.98 -7.53 -1.97
N GLU A 82 -10.66 -8.25 -1.09
CA GLU A 82 -11.69 -9.21 -1.48
C GLU A 82 -12.87 -8.52 -2.15
N GLN A 83 -13.45 -7.49 -1.50
CA GLN A 83 -14.62 -6.80 -2.03
C GLN A 83 -14.29 -5.96 -3.27
N LEU A 84 -13.12 -5.36 -3.33
CA LEU A 84 -12.62 -4.72 -4.55
C LEU A 84 -12.49 -5.73 -5.70
N SER A 85 -12.05 -6.96 -5.42
CA SER A 85 -11.99 -8.02 -6.42
C SER A 85 -13.36 -8.40 -6.99
N TRP A 86 -14.41 -8.34 -6.18
CA TRP A 86 -15.79 -8.59 -6.65
C TRP A 86 -16.23 -7.59 -7.73
N LEU A 87 -15.89 -6.32 -7.51
CA LEU A 87 -16.23 -5.26 -8.46
C LEU A 87 -15.45 -5.38 -9.77
N ILE A 88 -14.19 -5.76 -9.70
CA ILE A 88 -13.31 -5.91 -10.87
C ILE A 88 -13.68 -7.17 -11.67
N TYR A 89 -13.73 -8.33 -11.01
CA TYR A 89 -13.86 -9.63 -11.66
C TYR A 89 -15.30 -10.18 -11.71
N SER A 90 -16.25 -9.53 -11.01
CA SER A 90 -17.67 -9.95 -10.95
C SER A 90 -17.89 -11.36 -10.40
N ARG A 91 -16.93 -11.87 -9.64
CA ARG A 91 -16.93 -13.23 -9.13
C ARG A 91 -16.29 -13.30 -7.73
N LYS A 92 -16.74 -14.29 -6.95
CA LYS A 92 -16.16 -14.65 -5.65
C LYS A 92 -15.93 -16.16 -5.56
N PRO A 93 -14.88 -16.63 -4.83
CA PRO A 93 -14.69 -18.06 -4.57
C PRO A 93 -15.94 -18.68 -3.94
N LYS A 94 -16.28 -19.90 -4.33
CA LYS A 94 -17.33 -20.70 -3.68
C LYS A 94 -16.92 -21.07 -2.26
N ASP A 95 -15.71 -21.57 -2.12
CA ASP A 95 -15.07 -21.90 -0.85
C ASP A 95 -13.61 -21.44 -0.87
N LYS A 96 -13.21 -20.69 0.15
CA LYS A 96 -11.86 -20.08 0.22
C LYS A 96 -10.76 -21.13 0.46
N LYS A 97 -11.06 -22.21 1.21
CA LYS A 97 -10.06 -23.24 1.49
C LYS A 97 -9.79 -24.08 0.25
N VAL A 98 -10.86 -24.49 -0.45
CA VAL A 98 -10.74 -25.21 -1.73
C VAL A 98 -10.03 -24.35 -2.76
N TRP A 99 -10.39 -23.06 -2.87
CA TRP A 99 -9.75 -22.09 -3.76
C TRP A 99 -8.26 -21.96 -3.49
N SER A 100 -7.89 -21.73 -2.23
CA SER A 100 -6.49 -21.61 -1.82
C SER A 100 -5.69 -22.88 -2.12
N ALA A 101 -6.26 -24.06 -1.92
CA ALA A 101 -5.62 -25.35 -2.21
C ALA A 101 -5.44 -25.56 -3.73
N LEU A 102 -6.49 -25.33 -4.53
CA LEU A 102 -6.45 -25.50 -6.00
C LEU A 102 -5.36 -24.68 -6.68
N PHE A 103 -5.19 -23.45 -6.26
CA PHE A 103 -4.23 -22.53 -6.85
C PHE A 103 -2.90 -22.46 -6.08
N ASN A 104 -2.75 -23.26 -5.03
CA ASN A 104 -1.59 -23.29 -4.15
C ASN A 104 -1.18 -21.88 -3.67
N VAL A 105 -2.16 -21.12 -3.15
CA VAL A 105 -2.00 -19.76 -2.69
C VAL A 105 -1.61 -19.72 -1.22
N GLY A 106 -0.89 -18.69 -0.81
CA GLY A 106 -0.48 -18.46 0.57
C GLY A 106 0.98 -18.78 0.83
N ILE A 107 1.35 -18.78 2.10
CA ILE A 107 2.72 -18.97 2.56
C ILE A 107 2.89 -20.43 3.00
N ASP A 108 4.00 -21.03 2.60
CA ASP A 108 4.44 -22.33 3.11
C ASP A 108 4.95 -22.15 4.55
N LYS A 109 4.32 -22.83 5.49
CA LYS A 109 4.64 -22.70 6.92
C LYS A 109 6.03 -23.23 7.27
N SER A 110 6.59 -24.14 6.47
CA SER A 110 7.91 -24.72 6.72
C SER A 110 9.05 -23.81 6.26
N THR A 111 8.84 -23.10 5.17
CA THR A 111 9.88 -22.27 4.54
C THR A 111 9.68 -20.77 4.74
N GLY A 112 8.50 -20.35 5.22
CA GLY A 112 8.12 -18.92 5.31
C GLY A 112 7.98 -18.23 3.94
N LYS A 113 8.07 -18.95 2.83
CA LYS A 113 8.03 -18.43 1.46
C LYS A 113 6.66 -18.66 0.82
N ASN A 114 6.36 -17.87 -0.20
CA ASN A 114 5.17 -18.11 -1.01
C ASN A 114 5.20 -19.52 -1.62
N LYS A 115 4.07 -20.22 -1.54
CA LYS A 115 3.90 -21.54 -2.16
C LYS A 115 4.14 -21.46 -3.66
N ARG A 116 4.76 -22.47 -4.23
CA ARG A 116 4.98 -22.57 -5.68
C ARG A 116 3.66 -22.80 -6.40
N ARG A 117 3.30 -21.89 -7.31
CA ARG A 117 2.09 -22.01 -8.11
C ARG A 117 2.15 -23.21 -9.06
N PRO A 118 1.06 -23.99 -9.23
CA PRO A 118 1.02 -25.06 -10.20
C PRO A 118 1.11 -24.50 -11.63
N GLN A 119 1.79 -25.24 -12.50
CA GLN A 119 1.74 -24.95 -13.93
C GLN A 119 0.45 -25.51 -14.50
N MET A 120 -0.25 -24.71 -15.30
CA MET A 120 -1.47 -25.14 -15.98
C MET A 120 -1.71 -24.36 -17.26
N SER A 121 -2.39 -25.00 -18.21
CA SER A 121 -2.81 -24.35 -19.45
C SER A 121 -3.86 -23.27 -19.18
N ARG A 122 -3.98 -22.29 -20.08
CA ARG A 122 -4.99 -21.23 -19.97
C ARG A 122 -6.42 -21.76 -19.95
N VAL A 123 -6.69 -22.84 -20.69
CA VAL A 123 -8.01 -23.47 -20.73
C VAL A 123 -8.33 -24.13 -19.38
N HIS A 124 -7.40 -24.92 -18.86
CA HIS A 124 -7.56 -25.55 -17.55
C HIS A 124 -7.76 -24.53 -16.44
N PHE A 125 -6.95 -23.46 -16.43
CA PHE A 125 -7.07 -22.37 -15.47
C PHE A 125 -8.47 -21.72 -15.52
N ARG A 126 -8.98 -21.37 -16.71
CA ARG A 126 -10.30 -20.78 -16.87
C ARG A 126 -11.42 -21.69 -16.37
N ASN A 127 -11.33 -22.97 -16.66
CA ASN A 127 -12.29 -23.96 -16.19
C ASN A 127 -12.30 -24.07 -14.68
N LEU A 128 -11.13 -24.13 -14.03
CA LEU A 128 -11.01 -24.16 -12.56
C LEU A 128 -11.61 -22.90 -11.93
N VAL A 129 -11.30 -21.72 -12.47
CA VAL A 129 -11.87 -20.44 -11.98
C VAL A 129 -13.40 -20.48 -12.11
N SER A 130 -13.93 -20.87 -13.27
CA SER A 130 -15.38 -20.90 -13.51
C SER A 130 -16.10 -21.87 -12.59
N GLN A 131 -15.57 -23.08 -12.39
CA GLN A 131 -16.17 -24.11 -11.57
C GLN A 131 -16.12 -23.77 -10.07
N ASN A 132 -15.09 -23.07 -9.62
CA ASN A 132 -14.84 -22.80 -8.19
C ASN A 132 -15.16 -21.37 -7.76
N SER A 133 -15.84 -20.58 -8.58
CA SER A 133 -16.32 -19.26 -8.22
C SER A 133 -17.75 -19.02 -8.67
N ASN A 134 -18.48 -18.20 -7.92
CA ASN A 134 -19.83 -17.78 -8.22
C ASN A 134 -19.82 -16.37 -8.83
N PRO A 135 -20.69 -16.09 -9.82
CA PRO A 135 -20.93 -14.72 -10.25
C PRO A 135 -21.57 -13.91 -9.12
N ILE A 136 -21.34 -12.61 -9.15
CA ILE A 136 -21.97 -11.65 -8.26
C ILE A 136 -23.01 -10.89 -9.06
N PHE A 137 -24.18 -10.71 -8.49
CA PHE A 137 -25.30 -10.02 -9.11
C PHE A 137 -25.50 -8.63 -8.49
N LYS A 138 -25.97 -7.68 -9.27
CA LYS A 138 -26.43 -6.39 -8.75
C LYS A 138 -27.55 -6.61 -7.76
N THR A 139 -27.63 -5.75 -6.76
CA THR A 139 -28.68 -5.81 -5.76
C THR A 139 -29.52 -4.56 -5.79
N THR A 140 -30.74 -4.69 -5.32
CA THR A 140 -31.58 -3.57 -4.93
C THR A 140 -31.92 -3.71 -3.46
N ALA A 141 -31.93 -2.60 -2.75
CA ALA A 141 -32.33 -2.55 -1.35
C ALA A 141 -33.85 -2.30 -1.27
N SER A 142 -34.49 -3.05 -0.41
CA SER A 142 -35.87 -2.80 -0.01
C SER A 142 -35.94 -2.57 1.50
N GLN A 143 -36.89 -1.77 1.95
CA GLN A 143 -37.08 -1.56 3.36
C GLN A 143 -37.40 -2.91 4.03
N CYS A 144 -36.72 -3.23 5.11
CA CYS A 144 -36.95 -4.47 5.84
C CYS A 144 -38.38 -4.51 6.40
N THR A 145 -39.12 -5.54 6.07
CA THR A 145 -40.51 -5.74 6.51
C THR A 145 -40.58 -6.03 8.01
N GLY A 146 -39.62 -6.75 8.57
CA GLY A 146 -39.62 -7.15 9.98
C GLY A 146 -39.40 -6.00 10.96
N CYS A 147 -38.69 -4.95 10.56
CA CYS A 147 -38.43 -3.78 11.42
C CYS A 147 -38.94 -2.46 10.81
N HIS A 148 -39.58 -2.52 9.66
CA HIS A 148 -40.05 -1.33 8.92
C HIS A 148 -38.96 -0.25 8.76
N GLY A 149 -37.78 -0.66 8.37
CA GLY A 149 -36.60 0.21 8.13
C GLY A 149 -35.87 0.69 9.38
N LYS A 150 -36.31 0.33 10.59
CA LYS A 150 -35.69 0.82 11.84
C LYS A 150 -34.40 0.10 12.21
N GLY A 151 -34.10 -1.05 11.62
CA GLY A 151 -32.92 -1.88 11.95
C GLY A 151 -33.04 -2.59 13.32
N VAL A 152 -33.97 -2.19 14.15
CA VAL A 152 -34.17 -2.72 15.49
C VAL A 152 -35.64 -3.04 15.73
N ILE A 153 -35.91 -4.05 16.55
CA ILE A 153 -37.24 -4.48 16.96
C ILE A 153 -37.36 -4.46 18.47
N LYS A 154 -38.54 -4.18 18.95
CA LYS A 154 -38.87 -4.25 20.36
C LYS A 154 -39.54 -5.59 20.64
N ARG A 155 -38.87 -6.48 21.35
CA ARG A 155 -39.42 -7.77 21.73
C ARG A 155 -40.43 -7.60 22.86
N THR A 156 -41.41 -8.47 22.92
CA THR A 156 -42.39 -8.56 24.00
C THR A 156 -42.05 -9.74 24.90
N LYS A 157 -42.28 -9.60 26.17
CA LYS A 157 -42.18 -10.68 27.18
C LYS A 157 -43.40 -11.61 27.05
N LYS A 158 -43.32 -12.74 27.75
CA LYS A 158 -44.45 -13.72 27.80
C LYS A 158 -45.74 -13.14 28.36
N ASP A 159 -45.65 -12.10 29.20
CA ASP A 159 -46.78 -11.35 29.78
C ASP A 159 -47.34 -10.26 28.84
N GLY A 160 -46.82 -10.14 27.62
CA GLY A 160 -47.23 -9.11 26.65
C GLY A 160 -46.53 -7.75 26.83
N SER A 161 -45.81 -7.53 27.90
CA SER A 161 -45.09 -6.26 28.15
C SER A 161 -43.82 -6.14 27.27
N PRO A 162 -43.47 -4.96 26.74
CA PRO A 162 -42.28 -4.80 25.94
C PRO A 162 -41.00 -4.83 26.81
N PHE A 163 -39.90 -5.39 26.27
CA PHE A 163 -38.58 -5.23 26.86
C PHE A 163 -38.14 -3.76 26.85
N LYS A 164 -37.35 -3.34 27.85
CA LYS A 164 -36.80 -1.99 27.89
C LYS A 164 -35.86 -1.68 26.70
N ASN A 165 -35.06 -2.65 26.26
CA ASN A 165 -34.06 -2.48 25.23
C ASN A 165 -34.56 -2.98 23.87
N TYR A 166 -34.15 -2.29 22.81
CA TYR A 166 -34.30 -2.76 21.45
C TYR A 166 -33.26 -3.84 21.12
N THR A 167 -33.62 -4.80 20.30
CA THR A 167 -32.72 -5.79 19.75
C THR A 167 -32.56 -5.57 18.25
N LYS A 168 -31.40 -5.93 17.70
CA LYS A 168 -31.21 -5.89 16.27
C LYS A 168 -32.26 -6.76 15.58
N CYS A 169 -32.78 -6.29 14.46
CA CYS A 169 -33.68 -7.07 13.62
C CYS A 169 -32.91 -8.24 12.99
N SER A 170 -33.39 -9.46 13.13
CA SER A 170 -32.75 -10.66 12.60
C SER A 170 -32.83 -10.78 11.09
N GLU A 171 -33.84 -10.15 10.45
CA GLU A 171 -34.01 -10.19 8.97
C GLU A 171 -32.99 -9.29 8.25
N CYS A 172 -32.69 -8.11 8.79
CA CYS A 172 -31.79 -7.15 8.17
C CYS A 172 -30.49 -6.95 8.97
N GLU A 173 -30.25 -7.75 10.01
CA GLU A 173 -29.06 -7.69 10.88
C GLU A 173 -28.78 -6.30 11.46
N GLY A 174 -29.82 -5.48 11.59
CA GLY A 174 -29.75 -4.12 12.11
C GLY A 174 -29.60 -3.02 11.07
N GLU A 175 -29.53 -3.34 9.78
CA GLU A 175 -29.35 -2.35 8.72
C GLU A 175 -30.63 -1.59 8.34
N GLY A 176 -31.79 -2.14 8.62
CA GLY A 176 -33.09 -1.57 8.23
C GLY A 176 -33.54 -1.90 6.80
N PHE A 177 -32.64 -2.46 5.99
CA PHE A 177 -32.86 -2.84 4.60
C PHE A 177 -32.49 -4.29 4.35
N THR A 178 -33.17 -4.92 3.42
CA THR A 178 -32.86 -6.24 2.87
C THR A 178 -32.45 -6.09 1.40
N TYR A 179 -31.52 -6.93 0.94
CA TYR A 179 -30.97 -6.82 -0.42
C TYR A 179 -31.43 -8.00 -1.26
N CYS A 180 -32.05 -7.71 -2.41
CA CYS A 180 -32.46 -8.70 -3.38
C CYS A 180 -31.55 -8.66 -4.60
N ASN A 181 -31.12 -9.85 -5.09
CA ASN A 181 -30.33 -9.95 -6.31
C ASN A 181 -31.20 -9.65 -7.54
N LEU A 182 -30.66 -8.81 -8.41
CA LEU A 182 -31.20 -8.60 -9.76
C LEU A 182 -30.63 -9.65 -10.72
N ALA A 183 -31.29 -9.86 -11.86
CA ALA A 183 -30.79 -10.79 -12.88
C ALA A 183 -29.51 -10.33 -13.62
N LYS A 184 -28.97 -9.15 -13.27
CA LYS A 184 -27.82 -8.53 -13.93
C LYS A 184 -26.54 -8.75 -13.13
N ILE A 185 -25.49 -9.25 -13.81
CA ILE A 185 -24.16 -9.41 -13.20
C ILE A 185 -23.63 -8.04 -12.75
N ALA A 186 -23.06 -8.01 -11.55
CA ALA A 186 -22.43 -6.84 -10.97
C ALA A 186 -20.95 -6.72 -11.38
N GLY A 187 -20.42 -5.50 -11.35
CA GLY A 187 -19.01 -5.23 -11.61
C GLY A 187 -18.65 -5.22 -13.09
N PHE A 188 -17.33 -5.18 -13.35
CA PHE A 188 -16.78 -4.97 -14.69
C PHE A 188 -16.49 -6.27 -15.45
N SER A 189 -16.64 -7.43 -14.83
CA SER A 189 -16.43 -8.75 -15.42
C SER A 189 -15.05 -8.95 -16.06
N GLN A 190 -14.03 -8.32 -15.49
CA GLN A 190 -12.65 -8.52 -15.92
C GLN A 190 -12.25 -9.99 -15.81
N ARG A 191 -11.55 -10.49 -16.82
CA ARG A 191 -11.11 -11.89 -16.84
C ARG A 191 -9.69 -12.00 -16.27
N PRO A 192 -9.44 -12.87 -15.28
CA PRO A 192 -8.08 -13.15 -14.84
C PRO A 192 -7.31 -13.82 -15.99
N ARG A 193 -6.04 -13.44 -16.18
CA ARG A 193 -5.22 -13.90 -17.31
C ARG A 193 -4.48 -15.17 -17.00
N SER A 194 -4.04 -15.28 -15.75
CA SER A 194 -3.19 -16.36 -15.29
C SER A 194 -3.39 -16.65 -13.81
N ILE A 195 -2.78 -17.73 -13.36
CA ILE A 195 -2.73 -18.11 -11.95
C ILE A 195 -2.09 -17.04 -11.06
N PHE A 196 -1.30 -16.13 -11.63
CA PHE A 196 -0.67 -15.04 -10.88
C PHE A 196 -1.66 -13.92 -10.52
N ASP A 197 -2.84 -13.89 -11.12
CA ASP A 197 -3.93 -12.98 -10.78
C ASP A 197 -4.80 -13.51 -9.62
N ILE A 198 -4.47 -14.69 -9.08
CA ILE A 198 -5.19 -15.33 -7.98
C ILE A 198 -4.55 -14.94 -6.65
N ALA A 199 -5.40 -14.58 -5.68
CA ALA A 199 -5.07 -14.35 -4.28
C ALA A 199 -5.78 -15.37 -3.39
N GLU A 200 -5.42 -15.44 -2.12
CA GLU A 200 -6.00 -16.37 -1.15
C GLU A 200 -7.50 -16.12 -0.93
N SER A 201 -7.91 -14.86 -0.91
CA SER A 201 -9.31 -14.42 -0.77
C SER A 201 -10.09 -14.35 -2.08
N GLY A 202 -9.48 -14.72 -3.22
CA GLY A 202 -10.12 -14.64 -4.55
C GLY A 202 -9.16 -14.18 -5.63
N PHE A 203 -9.26 -12.94 -6.05
CA PHE A 203 -8.44 -12.38 -7.12
C PHE A 203 -7.55 -11.25 -6.59
N ARG A 204 -6.39 -11.08 -7.22
CA ARG A 204 -5.45 -10.02 -6.85
C ARG A 204 -5.96 -8.63 -7.21
N THR A 205 -5.74 -7.70 -6.29
CA THR A 205 -6.06 -6.28 -6.42
C THR A 205 -4.93 -5.40 -5.86
N ASP A 206 -3.71 -5.94 -5.78
CA ASP A 206 -2.54 -5.15 -5.40
C ASP A 206 -2.20 -4.09 -6.46
N LYS A 207 -1.44 -3.06 -6.06
CA LYS A 207 -1.09 -1.93 -6.91
C LYS A 207 -0.50 -2.34 -8.27
N LEU A 208 0.35 -3.36 -8.28
CA LEU A 208 0.98 -3.84 -9.53
C LEU A 208 -0.06 -4.45 -10.47
N THR A 209 -0.97 -5.27 -9.91
CA THR A 209 -2.07 -5.87 -10.68
C THR A 209 -3.02 -4.80 -11.20
N LEU A 210 -3.40 -3.83 -10.37
CA LEU A 210 -4.28 -2.72 -10.78
C LEU A 210 -3.65 -1.88 -11.90
N ASN A 211 -2.36 -1.55 -11.81
CA ASN A 211 -1.66 -0.82 -12.86
C ASN A 211 -1.60 -1.59 -14.20
N LYS A 212 -1.40 -2.92 -14.15
CA LYS A 212 -1.45 -3.77 -15.35
C LYS A 212 -2.85 -3.78 -15.97
N ILE A 213 -3.89 -3.81 -15.14
CA ILE A 213 -5.27 -3.74 -15.62
C ILE A 213 -5.54 -2.37 -16.24
N ALA A 214 -5.14 -1.28 -15.59
CA ALA A 214 -5.32 0.10 -16.07
C ALA A 214 -4.67 0.34 -17.45
N ALA A 215 -3.50 -0.26 -17.70
CA ALA A 215 -2.79 -0.13 -18.97
C ALA A 215 -3.57 -0.69 -20.19
N GLU A 216 -4.49 -1.61 -19.95
CA GLU A 216 -5.25 -2.29 -21.00
C GLU A 216 -6.76 -2.03 -20.91
N ALA A 217 -7.21 -1.42 -19.80
CA ALA A 217 -8.60 -1.04 -19.61
C ALA A 217 -8.97 0.18 -20.46
N GLU A 218 -10.23 0.27 -20.82
CA GLU A 218 -10.79 1.39 -21.59
C GLU A 218 -12.07 1.93 -20.91
N GLY A 219 -12.45 3.16 -21.27
CA GLY A 219 -13.69 3.78 -20.84
C GLY A 219 -13.85 3.87 -19.31
N GLU A 220 -15.05 3.65 -18.83
CA GLU A 220 -15.40 3.78 -17.40
C GLU A 220 -14.59 2.82 -16.50
N PHE A 221 -14.21 1.66 -17.01
CA PHE A 221 -13.41 0.71 -16.25
C PHE A 221 -11.99 1.22 -16.01
N LYS A 222 -11.35 1.81 -17.02
CA LYS A 222 -10.05 2.48 -16.86
C LYS A 222 -10.15 3.61 -15.85
N ASP A 223 -11.15 4.48 -16.00
CA ASP A 223 -11.40 5.59 -15.09
C ASP A 223 -11.57 5.14 -13.63
N PHE A 224 -12.27 4.01 -13.43
CA PHE A 224 -12.45 3.42 -12.12
C PHE A 224 -11.11 2.94 -11.52
N ILE A 225 -10.33 2.14 -12.27
CA ILE A 225 -9.07 1.60 -11.78
C ILE A 225 -8.06 2.72 -11.47
N GLU A 226 -7.92 3.70 -12.36
CA GLU A 226 -7.03 4.84 -12.13
C GLU A 226 -7.46 5.66 -10.92
N SER A 227 -8.77 5.87 -10.75
CA SER A 227 -9.33 6.58 -9.59
C SER A 227 -9.05 5.83 -8.29
N ILE A 228 -9.20 4.50 -8.25
CA ILE A 228 -8.88 3.68 -7.07
C ILE A 228 -7.39 3.72 -6.74
N VAL A 229 -6.52 3.56 -7.73
CA VAL A 229 -5.07 3.61 -7.52
C VAL A 229 -4.65 4.98 -6.97
N ARG A 230 -5.19 6.06 -7.54
CA ARG A 230 -4.91 7.43 -7.08
C ARG A 230 -5.48 7.70 -5.69
N HIS A 231 -6.73 7.31 -5.42
CA HIS A 231 -7.37 7.43 -4.12
C HIS A 231 -6.57 6.74 -3.02
N ASN A 232 -6.17 5.47 -3.22
CA ASN A 232 -5.37 4.73 -2.25
C ASN A 232 -3.98 5.33 -2.04
N ALA A 233 -3.38 5.89 -3.09
CA ALA A 233 -2.11 6.60 -2.98
C ALA A 233 -2.24 7.88 -2.16
N ILE A 234 -3.32 8.66 -2.33
CA ILE A 234 -3.61 9.85 -1.54
C ILE A 234 -3.92 9.49 -0.09
N ASP A 235 -4.72 8.45 0.16
CA ASP A 235 -5.01 7.96 1.50
C ASP A 235 -3.73 7.65 2.28
N THR A 236 -2.84 6.87 1.66
CA THR A 236 -1.52 6.58 2.24
C THR A 236 -0.70 7.85 2.47
N TYR A 237 -0.73 8.78 1.51
CA TYR A 237 0.00 10.04 1.62
C TYR A 237 -0.48 10.89 2.78
N LEU A 238 -1.78 11.11 2.90
CA LEU A 238 -2.39 11.89 3.97
C LEU A 238 -2.14 11.23 5.34
N ASN A 239 -2.45 9.96 5.48
CA ASN A 239 -2.41 9.27 6.77
C ASN A 239 -0.97 8.97 7.24
N THR A 240 -0.06 8.66 6.33
CA THR A 240 1.32 8.29 6.70
C THR A 240 2.24 9.49 6.76
N PHE A 241 2.20 10.35 5.74
CA PHE A 241 3.18 11.44 5.62
C PHE A 241 2.67 12.76 6.19
N VAL A 242 1.49 13.21 5.82
CA VAL A 242 0.97 14.52 6.30
C VAL A 242 0.67 14.44 7.79
N VAL A 243 -0.15 13.46 8.22
CA VAL A 243 -0.48 13.26 9.62
C VAL A 243 0.77 12.93 10.45
N GLY A 244 1.67 12.07 9.91
CA GLY A 244 2.92 11.73 10.57
C GLY A 244 3.79 12.96 10.83
N ILE A 245 4.05 13.79 9.82
CA ILE A 245 4.83 15.02 9.98
C ILE A 245 4.14 15.95 10.98
N LYS A 246 2.83 16.19 10.83
CA LYS A 246 2.07 17.09 11.69
C LYS A 246 2.09 16.67 13.16
N SER A 247 1.96 15.37 13.45
CA SER A 247 1.92 14.84 14.82
C SER A 247 3.26 14.91 15.55
N PHE A 248 4.37 14.83 14.81
CA PHE A 248 5.72 14.89 15.39
C PHE A 248 6.37 16.28 15.29
N THR A 249 5.76 17.24 14.59
CA THR A 249 6.26 18.61 14.54
C THR A 249 5.81 19.37 15.77
N ASN A 250 6.75 19.99 16.48
CA ASN A 250 6.46 20.79 17.67
C ASN A 250 5.85 22.17 17.31
N LYS A 251 5.39 22.92 18.31
CA LYS A 251 4.78 24.26 18.15
C LYS A 251 5.70 25.30 17.48
N LYS A 252 7.02 25.06 17.47
CA LYS A 252 8.00 25.95 16.82
C LYS A 252 8.29 25.56 15.36
N GLY A 253 7.57 24.57 14.82
CA GLY A 253 7.78 24.07 13.46
C GLY A 253 8.97 23.11 13.34
N LEU A 254 9.56 22.65 14.44
CA LEU A 254 10.67 21.70 14.39
C LEU A 254 10.19 20.27 14.56
N LEU A 255 10.71 19.39 13.74
CA LEU A 255 10.48 17.95 13.72
C LEU A 255 11.81 17.26 14.03
N HIS A 256 11.80 16.34 14.99
CA HIS A 256 12.98 15.63 15.49
C HIS A 256 12.83 14.12 15.21
N PRO A 257 13.10 13.65 13.98
CA PRO A 257 13.03 12.23 13.65
C PRO A 257 14.15 11.48 14.37
N LYS A 258 13.90 10.21 14.74
CA LYS A 258 14.90 9.34 15.33
C LYS A 258 15.58 8.51 14.26
N PHE A 259 16.89 8.42 14.33
CA PHE A 259 17.70 7.61 13.42
C PHE A 259 18.31 6.41 14.15
N MET A 260 18.19 5.25 13.55
CA MET A 260 18.64 3.99 14.14
C MET A 260 19.67 3.32 13.24
N GLN A 261 20.80 2.97 13.82
CA GLN A 261 21.82 2.12 13.21
C GLN A 261 21.54 0.64 13.46
N ALA A 262 22.13 -0.24 12.67
CA ALA A 262 22.14 -1.69 12.85
C ALA A 262 20.75 -2.37 12.87
N VAL A 263 19.71 -1.69 12.36
CA VAL A 263 18.36 -2.25 12.23
C VAL A 263 18.18 -2.96 10.88
N THR A 264 18.81 -2.45 9.83
CA THR A 264 18.74 -3.05 8.49
C THR A 264 19.88 -4.04 8.27
N ALA A 265 19.60 -5.15 7.59
CA ALA A 265 20.64 -6.13 7.25
C ALA A 265 21.75 -5.58 6.34
N THR A 266 21.47 -4.48 5.62
CA THR A 266 22.41 -3.82 4.70
C THR A 266 23.27 -2.74 5.35
N GLY A 267 23.11 -2.47 6.66
CA GLY A 267 23.83 -1.39 7.36
C GLY A 267 23.30 0.02 7.06
N ARG A 268 22.20 0.17 6.29
CA ARG A 268 21.56 1.46 6.07
C ARG A 268 20.92 1.96 7.36
N LEU A 269 20.85 3.27 7.56
CA LEU A 269 20.06 3.86 8.63
C LEU A 269 18.57 3.54 8.46
N SER A 270 17.87 3.41 9.57
CA SER A 270 16.44 3.41 9.64
C SER A 270 15.97 4.66 10.37
N SER A 271 14.79 5.17 10.04
CA SER A 271 14.21 6.36 10.69
C SER A 271 12.79 6.07 11.17
N ARG A 272 12.43 6.65 12.34
CA ARG A 272 11.10 6.58 12.92
C ARG A 272 10.72 7.88 13.63
N ASP A 273 9.46 8.02 13.96
CA ASP A 273 8.86 9.09 14.74
C ASP A 273 9.06 10.50 14.13
N PRO A 274 8.72 10.73 12.83
CA PRO A 274 8.23 9.84 11.78
C PRO A 274 9.35 9.19 10.96
N ASN A 275 9.00 8.22 10.09
CA ASN A 275 9.95 7.71 9.11
C ASN A 275 10.21 8.79 8.03
N PHE A 276 11.35 9.48 8.14
CA PHE A 276 11.71 10.59 7.28
C PHE A 276 12.51 10.16 6.04
N GLN A 277 12.99 8.91 6.00
CA GLN A 277 13.76 8.37 4.87
C GLN A 277 12.89 7.87 3.71
N ASN A 278 11.62 7.51 3.98
CA ASN A 278 10.69 6.97 2.98
C ASN A 278 9.75 8.04 2.40
N GLN A 279 10.13 9.32 2.45
CA GLN A 279 9.32 10.39 1.88
C GLN A 279 9.18 10.25 0.37
N PRO A 280 7.95 10.39 -0.19
CA PRO A 280 7.74 10.29 -1.63
C PRO A 280 8.62 11.27 -2.39
N ARG A 281 9.15 10.81 -3.54
CA ARG A 281 9.92 11.64 -4.47
C ARG A 281 9.00 12.14 -5.59
N GLY A 282 9.41 13.25 -6.22
CA GLY A 282 8.75 13.80 -7.40
C GLY A 282 7.64 14.80 -7.10
N LYS A 283 6.96 15.21 -8.18
CA LYS A 283 5.96 16.30 -8.15
C LYS A 283 4.58 15.81 -7.68
N THR A 284 4.31 14.52 -7.79
CA THR A 284 2.99 13.92 -7.50
C THR A 284 2.59 14.05 -6.03
N PHE A 285 3.56 13.98 -5.12
CA PHE A 285 3.36 14.12 -3.68
C PHE A 285 4.43 15.04 -3.11
N PRO A 286 4.19 16.36 -3.07
CA PRO A 286 5.22 17.37 -2.81
C PRO A 286 5.57 17.55 -1.34
N ILE A 287 5.49 16.51 -0.50
CA ILE A 287 5.72 16.60 0.95
C ILE A 287 7.11 17.14 1.31
N ARG A 288 8.12 16.87 0.48
CA ARG A 288 9.48 17.39 0.69
C ARG A 288 9.56 18.92 0.63
N LYS A 289 8.61 19.58 -0.07
CA LYS A 289 8.57 21.02 -0.18
C LYS A 289 8.19 21.74 1.12
N VAL A 290 7.66 21.00 2.11
CA VAL A 290 7.37 21.56 3.44
C VAL A 290 8.61 21.65 4.31
N VAL A 291 9.70 20.98 3.92
CA VAL A 291 11.00 21.08 4.60
C VAL A 291 11.68 22.37 4.17
N THR A 292 12.01 23.20 5.13
CA THR A 292 12.65 24.50 4.89
C THR A 292 13.83 24.71 5.83
N SER A 293 14.68 25.67 5.51
CA SER A 293 15.73 26.10 6.44
C SER A 293 15.12 26.79 7.66
N ARG A 294 15.64 26.52 8.84
CA ARG A 294 15.30 27.26 10.07
C ARG A 294 15.97 28.63 10.16
N PHE A 295 16.92 28.88 9.29
CA PHE A 295 17.61 30.17 9.23
C PHE A 295 16.92 31.07 8.21
N LYS A 296 16.80 32.36 8.54
CA LYS A 296 16.28 33.35 7.62
C LYS A 296 17.15 33.37 6.35
N ASP A 297 16.50 33.32 5.19
CA ASP A 297 17.16 33.26 3.87
C ASP A 297 18.08 32.05 3.64
N GLY A 298 18.03 31.08 4.55
CA GLY A 298 18.77 29.84 4.46
C GLY A 298 18.22 28.91 3.37
N LYS A 299 19.08 28.05 2.84
CA LYS A 299 18.76 27.07 1.81
C LYS A 299 18.95 25.65 2.33
N ILE A 300 18.25 24.68 1.75
CA ILE A 300 18.50 23.26 1.92
C ILE A 300 19.45 22.83 0.80
N LEU A 301 20.56 22.21 1.18
CA LEU A 301 21.49 21.59 0.24
C LEU A 301 21.23 20.08 0.23
N GLU A 302 20.94 19.51 -0.94
CA GLU A 302 20.82 18.09 -1.16
C GLU A 302 22.04 17.61 -1.96
N VAL A 303 22.78 16.66 -1.40
CA VAL A 303 23.96 16.05 -2.03
C VAL A 303 23.78 14.53 -1.96
N ASP A 304 23.93 13.87 -3.10
CA ASP A 304 23.85 12.42 -3.20
C ASP A 304 24.95 11.87 -4.12
N PHE A 305 25.41 10.67 -3.85
CA PHE A 305 26.37 10.00 -4.72
C PHE A 305 25.68 9.47 -5.98
N ALA A 306 26.20 9.82 -7.14
CA ALA A 306 25.69 9.29 -8.39
C ALA A 306 26.01 7.80 -8.53
N GLN A 307 24.97 6.96 -8.57
CA GLN A 307 25.08 5.53 -8.88
C GLN A 307 26.07 4.76 -7.99
N LEU A 308 26.15 5.08 -6.68
CA LEU A 308 27.14 4.51 -5.76
C LEU A 308 27.13 2.97 -5.76
N GLU A 309 25.95 2.37 -5.76
CA GLU A 309 25.79 0.91 -5.72
C GLU A 309 26.38 0.25 -6.98
N PHE A 310 26.09 0.80 -8.17
CA PHE A 310 26.66 0.36 -9.43
C PHE A 310 28.19 0.51 -9.45
N ARG A 311 28.71 1.66 -9.05
CA ARG A 311 30.16 1.93 -8.98
C ARG A 311 30.86 0.95 -8.05
N THR A 312 30.29 0.66 -6.90
CA THR A 312 30.83 -0.30 -5.95
C THR A 312 30.80 -1.73 -6.53
N ALA A 313 29.70 -2.13 -7.16
CA ALA A 313 29.58 -3.45 -7.79
C ALA A 313 30.62 -3.64 -8.91
N VAL A 314 30.78 -2.64 -9.77
CA VAL A 314 31.78 -2.63 -10.85
C VAL A 314 33.21 -2.72 -10.29
N TYR A 315 33.50 -1.95 -9.24
CA TYR A 315 34.82 -2.00 -8.59
C TYR A 315 35.10 -3.38 -7.99
N LEU A 316 34.14 -3.98 -7.29
CA LEU A 316 34.31 -5.28 -6.65
C LEU A 316 34.41 -6.43 -7.67
N SER A 317 33.64 -6.36 -8.75
CA SER A 317 33.61 -7.39 -9.82
C SER A 317 34.77 -7.23 -10.82
N GLN A 318 35.46 -6.08 -10.81
CA GLN A 318 36.47 -5.71 -11.82
C GLN A 318 35.95 -5.77 -13.27
N ASP A 319 34.65 -5.43 -13.43
CA ASP A 319 34.01 -5.42 -14.75
C ASP A 319 34.57 -4.27 -15.62
N LYS A 320 35.23 -4.66 -16.70
CA LYS A 320 35.90 -3.72 -17.61
C LYS A 320 34.92 -2.77 -18.30
N GLN A 321 33.78 -3.30 -18.76
CA GLN A 321 32.76 -2.48 -19.43
C GLN A 321 32.16 -1.48 -18.45
N GLY A 322 31.79 -1.93 -17.26
CA GLY A 322 31.26 -1.06 -16.22
C GLY A 322 32.24 0.05 -15.80
N MET A 323 33.57 -0.25 -15.76
CA MET A 323 34.59 0.77 -15.51
C MET A 323 34.66 1.82 -16.63
N GLU A 324 34.51 1.40 -17.88
CA GLU A 324 34.47 2.29 -19.02
C GLU A 324 33.20 3.16 -19.02
N ASP A 325 32.05 2.57 -18.73
CA ASP A 325 30.78 3.29 -18.58
C ASP A 325 30.86 4.37 -17.50
N ILE A 326 31.48 4.05 -16.36
CA ILE A 326 31.71 5.02 -15.28
C ILE A 326 32.63 6.16 -15.72
N LYS A 327 33.71 5.88 -16.43
CA LYS A 327 34.63 6.90 -16.96
C LYS A 327 33.93 7.83 -17.94
N ASN A 328 33.04 7.28 -18.76
CA ASN A 328 32.29 8.01 -19.76
C ASN A 328 31.04 8.70 -19.20
N ASN A 329 30.79 8.64 -17.89
CA ASN A 329 29.61 9.16 -17.20
C ASN A 329 28.28 8.67 -17.80
N ILE A 330 28.23 7.41 -18.22
CA ILE A 330 27.01 6.81 -18.76
C ILE A 330 26.01 6.61 -17.62
N ASP A 331 24.78 7.09 -17.81
CA ASP A 331 23.67 6.71 -16.94
C ASP A 331 23.17 5.32 -17.33
N VAL A 332 23.62 4.30 -16.59
CA VAL A 332 23.26 2.90 -16.86
C VAL A 332 21.76 2.61 -16.74
N HIS A 333 21.03 3.40 -15.95
CA HIS A 333 19.57 3.26 -15.84
C HIS A 333 18.88 3.78 -17.08
N GLN A 334 19.29 4.96 -17.59
CA GLN A 334 18.79 5.50 -18.83
C GLN A 334 19.19 4.62 -20.01
N TYR A 335 20.44 4.21 -20.08
CA TYR A 335 20.92 3.29 -21.14
C TYR A 335 20.12 1.98 -21.17
N THR A 336 19.82 1.40 -19.99
CA THR A 336 18.99 0.20 -19.91
C THR A 336 17.56 0.49 -20.36
N ALA A 337 16.97 1.62 -19.95
CA ALA A 337 15.63 2.03 -20.35
C ALA A 337 15.53 2.19 -21.88
N ASP A 338 16.52 2.80 -22.50
CA ASP A 338 16.60 2.99 -23.95
C ASP A 338 16.66 1.64 -24.70
N ILE A 339 17.46 0.68 -24.20
CA ILE A 339 17.55 -0.66 -24.83
C ILE A 339 16.21 -1.40 -24.76
N ILE A 340 15.52 -1.34 -23.63
CA ILE A 340 14.25 -2.06 -23.46
C ILE A 340 13.03 -1.26 -23.97
N GLY A 341 13.25 -0.06 -24.50
CA GLY A 341 12.22 0.77 -25.11
C GLY A 341 11.21 1.34 -24.10
N VAL A 342 11.63 1.64 -22.85
CA VAL A 342 10.82 2.32 -21.83
C VAL A 342 11.41 3.71 -21.57
N SER A 343 10.57 4.74 -21.70
CA SER A 343 10.91 6.14 -21.41
C SER A 343 10.57 6.52 -19.97
#